data_a5f158cb1112c9d6ca7abac491413c29
#
_entry.id   a5f158cb1112c9d6ca7abac491413c29
#
_cell.length_a   1.000
_cell.length_b   1.000
_cell.length_c   1.000
_cell.angle_alpha   90.00
_cell.angle_beta   90.00
_cell.angle_gamma   90.00
#
_symmetry.space_group_name_H-M   'P 1'
#
loop_
_entity.id
_entity.type
_entity.pdbx_description
1 polymer ?
#
loop_
_entity_poly.entity_id
_entity_poly.type
_entity_poly.pdbx_seq_one_letter_code
_entity_poly.pdbx_strand_id
1 'polypeptide(L)'
;MLSLRQIITIMSAIIGRKHEIEELERLYNSDRPEFVAVYGRRRVGKTYLIKQALKDKFTFQHTGVSPVDQEDEKNRMKTQLESFYYSMLNHGLEGFKQPKSWMEAFYQLEQLLQKLDSGQRMVVFFDELPWMDTPRSRFLSAFESFWNGWCNGRDNVMLVVCGSATSWMLSNLSRSKGGLYGRLTDEIKVYPFTLKECEEYFEHECIEISRYDIVQSYMVFGGIPYYLSYFRKGYSFERNTDMILFGSKPRLKDEFNRLFKAIFTNSDDCKKIIRLLVTRNYGFTREEIASATGLPQGGGLSDTLAVLAESDFIMRYSPYGKKAGEYYKLVDNFCLFWVRYVEKNQDNATFINDNFTSDVMRAWRGVAFEQVCWQHLTQIKRTLEIGGVRASISAWNVPGTEQKAGTQIDFLIIRDDNIVNLCEMKFYSSSYNVSKEEEAKMLHRVEMLKETLSSKQTVHLTLVTSFGLVHGKHSGKIQKVVTIDDLFI
;
A
#
# COMPACT_ATOMS: atom_id res chain seq x y z
N MET A 1 -4.99 -15.18 -29.06
CA MET A 1 -4.51 -15.88 -27.84
C MET A 1 -3.00 -15.86 -27.82
N LEU A 2 -2.40 -15.25 -26.78
CA LEU A 2 -0.95 -15.34 -26.56
C LEU A 2 -0.59 -16.82 -26.35
N SER A 3 0.54 -17.26 -26.94
CA SER A 3 1.01 -18.62 -26.67
C SER A 3 1.48 -18.73 -25.23
N LEU A 4 1.43 -19.94 -24.65
CA LEU A 4 1.94 -20.22 -23.30
C LEU A 4 3.38 -19.68 -23.09
N ARG A 5 4.22 -19.70 -24.14
CA ARG A 5 5.58 -19.12 -24.13
C ARG A 5 5.56 -17.60 -24.01
N GLN A 6 4.62 -16.91 -24.63
CA GLN A 6 4.51 -15.44 -24.53
C GLN A 6 3.99 -15.03 -23.14
N ILE A 7 3.06 -15.77 -22.57
CA ILE A 7 2.59 -15.57 -21.19
C ILE A 7 3.74 -15.80 -20.21
N ILE A 8 4.51 -16.86 -20.36
CA ILE A 8 5.69 -17.15 -19.53
C ILE A 8 6.75 -16.05 -19.68
N THR A 9 6.99 -15.53 -20.89
CA THR A 9 7.96 -14.44 -21.12
C THR A 9 7.49 -13.11 -20.51
N ILE A 10 6.19 -12.81 -20.56
CA ILE A 10 5.61 -11.63 -19.90
C ILE A 10 5.65 -11.80 -18.37
N MET A 11 5.31 -12.98 -17.86
CA MET A 11 5.40 -13.30 -16.43
C MET A 11 6.84 -13.29 -15.90
N SER A 12 7.86 -13.54 -16.73
CA SER A 12 9.27 -13.41 -16.36
C SER A 12 9.75 -11.96 -16.29
N ALA A 13 9.02 -11.01 -16.87
CA ALA A 13 9.35 -9.57 -16.82
C ALA A 13 8.65 -8.82 -15.69
N ILE A 14 7.58 -9.39 -15.14
CA ILE A 14 6.80 -8.78 -14.03
C ILE A 14 6.90 -9.73 -12.84
N ILE A 15 7.46 -9.22 -11.76
CA ILE A 15 7.60 -9.98 -10.52
C ILE A 15 6.26 -9.95 -9.77
N GLY A 16 5.84 -11.14 -9.33
CA GLY A 16 4.52 -11.29 -8.71
C GLY A 16 3.37 -10.94 -9.67
N ARG A 17 2.33 -10.33 -9.14
CA ARG A 17 1.22 -9.75 -9.93
C ARG A 17 0.48 -10.72 -10.85
N LYS A 18 0.52 -12.01 -10.57
CA LYS A 18 -0.09 -13.04 -11.46
C LYS A 18 -1.57 -12.79 -11.65
N HIS A 19 -2.28 -12.52 -10.54
CA HIS A 19 -3.71 -12.29 -10.57
C HIS A 19 -4.07 -11.03 -11.37
N GLU A 20 -3.35 -9.92 -11.15
CA GLU A 20 -3.59 -8.67 -11.84
C GLU A 20 -3.30 -8.77 -13.35
N ILE A 21 -2.29 -9.55 -13.74
CA ILE A 21 -1.98 -9.82 -15.15
C ILE A 21 -3.07 -10.66 -15.79
N GLU A 22 -3.47 -11.77 -15.17
CA GLU A 22 -4.53 -12.67 -15.65
C GLU A 22 -5.84 -11.89 -15.83
N GLU A 23 -6.15 -10.98 -14.90
CA GLU A 23 -7.35 -10.16 -14.96
C GLU A 23 -7.30 -9.14 -16.10
N LEU A 24 -6.18 -8.41 -16.29
CA LEU A 24 -6.00 -7.52 -17.42
C LEU A 24 -6.08 -8.26 -18.77
N GLU A 25 -5.52 -9.48 -18.86
CA GLU A 25 -5.61 -10.31 -20.06
C GLU A 25 -7.03 -10.82 -20.31
N ARG A 26 -7.76 -11.23 -19.28
CA ARG A 26 -9.17 -11.63 -19.38
C ARG A 26 -10.02 -10.51 -19.95
N LEU A 27 -9.84 -9.29 -19.39
CA LEU A 27 -10.57 -8.09 -19.83
C LEU A 27 -10.19 -7.66 -21.26
N TYR A 28 -8.92 -7.80 -21.63
CA TYR A 28 -8.47 -7.53 -23.00
C TYR A 28 -9.12 -8.48 -24.03
N ASN A 29 -9.32 -9.74 -23.67
CA ASN A 29 -9.88 -10.76 -24.57
C ASN A 29 -11.42 -10.85 -24.49
N SER A 30 -12.10 -9.97 -23.76
CA SER A 30 -13.56 -9.94 -23.72
C SER A 30 -14.17 -9.33 -24.99
N ASP A 31 -15.39 -9.73 -25.32
CA ASP A 31 -16.16 -9.25 -26.48
C ASP A 31 -17.18 -8.16 -26.09
N ARG A 32 -16.83 -7.32 -25.12
CA ARG A 32 -17.67 -6.22 -24.62
C ARG A 32 -16.84 -5.01 -24.26
N PRO A 33 -17.44 -3.80 -24.19
CA PRO A 33 -16.72 -2.64 -23.70
C PRO A 33 -16.25 -2.85 -22.26
N GLU A 34 -14.98 -2.58 -21.98
CA GLU A 34 -14.41 -2.69 -20.64
C GLU A 34 -13.91 -1.35 -20.13
N PHE A 35 -14.26 -1.05 -18.88
CA PHE A 35 -13.77 0.12 -18.15
C PHE A 35 -13.10 -0.32 -16.87
N VAL A 36 -11.77 -0.27 -16.85
CA VAL A 36 -10.93 -0.84 -15.79
C VAL A 36 -10.22 0.27 -15.03
N ALA A 37 -10.39 0.31 -13.71
CA ALA A 37 -9.67 1.21 -12.83
C ALA A 37 -8.54 0.48 -12.11
N VAL A 38 -7.29 0.93 -12.29
CA VAL A 38 -6.11 0.40 -11.59
C VAL A 38 -5.61 1.45 -10.60
N TYR A 39 -5.64 1.14 -9.31
CA TYR A 39 -5.26 2.11 -8.29
C TYR A 39 -4.45 1.47 -7.16
N GLY A 40 -3.92 2.28 -6.27
CA GLY A 40 -3.11 1.87 -5.14
C GLY A 40 -2.00 2.88 -4.85
N ARG A 41 -1.22 2.60 -3.80
CA ARG A 41 -0.18 3.49 -3.30
C ARG A 41 0.78 3.94 -4.41
N ARG A 42 1.28 5.17 -4.34
CA ARG A 42 2.33 5.65 -5.26
C ARG A 42 3.57 4.76 -5.16
N ARG A 43 4.25 4.52 -6.31
CA ARG A 43 5.49 3.73 -6.42
C ARG A 43 5.35 2.20 -6.37
N VAL A 44 4.12 1.66 -6.29
CA VAL A 44 3.88 0.19 -6.26
C VAL A 44 3.95 -0.48 -7.64
N GLY A 45 4.19 0.29 -8.72
CA GLY A 45 4.38 -0.27 -10.07
C GLY A 45 3.11 -0.39 -10.92
N LYS A 46 2.02 0.36 -10.64
CA LYS A 46 0.77 0.33 -11.43
C LYS A 46 0.99 0.54 -12.94
N THR A 47 1.62 1.65 -13.30
CA THR A 47 1.92 1.99 -14.71
C THR A 47 2.80 0.93 -15.37
N TYR A 48 3.78 0.39 -14.63
CA TYR A 48 4.65 -0.68 -15.11
C TYR A 48 3.85 -1.96 -15.40
N LEU A 49 2.99 -2.37 -14.45
CA LEU A 49 2.10 -3.53 -14.61
C LEU A 49 1.24 -3.40 -15.88
N ILE A 50 0.52 -2.28 -16.04
CA ILE A 50 -0.36 -2.06 -17.19
C ILE A 50 0.44 -2.07 -18.50
N LYS A 51 1.58 -1.36 -18.55
CA LYS A 51 2.42 -1.28 -19.76
C LYS A 51 3.06 -2.62 -20.13
N GLN A 52 3.35 -3.47 -19.19
CA GLN A 52 3.88 -4.79 -19.48
C GLN A 52 2.79 -5.80 -19.85
N ALA A 53 1.67 -5.84 -19.11
CA ALA A 53 0.56 -6.75 -19.38
C ALA A 53 -0.11 -6.47 -20.73
N LEU A 54 -0.21 -5.19 -21.11
CA LEU A 54 -0.82 -4.74 -22.37
C LEU A 54 0.23 -4.23 -23.36
N LYS A 55 1.46 -4.73 -23.30
CA LYS A 55 2.54 -4.32 -24.21
C LYS A 55 2.11 -4.49 -25.67
N ASP A 56 2.41 -3.48 -26.50
CA ASP A 56 2.11 -3.42 -27.95
C ASP A 56 0.60 -3.46 -28.31
N LYS A 57 -0.29 -3.27 -27.30
CA LYS A 57 -1.76 -3.30 -27.48
C LYS A 57 -2.43 -1.91 -27.39
N PHE A 58 -1.66 -0.86 -27.03
CA PHE A 58 -2.23 0.48 -26.85
C PHE A 58 -2.56 1.15 -28.17
N THR A 59 -3.84 1.48 -28.37
CA THR A 59 -4.31 2.34 -29.47
C THR A 59 -4.06 3.81 -29.13
N PHE A 60 -4.26 4.19 -27.87
CA PHE A 60 -3.97 5.52 -27.36
C PHE A 60 -3.50 5.46 -25.91
N GLN A 61 -2.53 6.28 -25.56
CA GLN A 61 -2.09 6.43 -24.18
C GLN A 61 -1.76 7.89 -23.86
N HIS A 62 -2.12 8.31 -22.63
CA HIS A 62 -1.78 9.63 -22.11
C HIS A 62 -1.50 9.56 -20.60
N THR A 63 -0.56 10.36 -20.13
CA THR A 63 -0.26 10.54 -18.70
C THR A 63 -0.56 11.96 -18.27
N GLY A 64 -1.36 12.12 -17.22
CA GLY A 64 -1.65 13.43 -16.62
C GLY A 64 -0.37 14.13 -16.13
N VAL A 65 -0.33 15.46 -16.24
CA VAL A 65 0.80 16.27 -15.80
C VAL A 65 0.77 16.45 -14.27
N SER A 66 1.88 16.14 -13.62
CA SER A 66 2.00 16.20 -12.16
C SER A 66 1.68 17.59 -11.59
N PRO A 67 0.82 17.72 -10.57
CA PRO A 67 0.55 18.99 -9.92
C PRO A 67 1.75 19.55 -9.13
N VAL A 68 2.72 18.70 -8.79
CA VAL A 68 3.94 19.10 -8.04
C VAL A 68 4.86 19.95 -8.89
N ASP A 69 4.85 19.74 -10.21
CA ASP A 69 5.72 20.40 -11.16
C ASP A 69 5.07 21.66 -11.78
N GLN A 70 3.85 22.01 -11.32
CA GLN A 70 3.08 23.15 -11.82
C GLN A 70 2.95 24.22 -10.72
N GLU A 71 3.80 25.24 -10.79
CA GLU A 71 3.79 26.36 -9.83
C GLU A 71 2.56 27.27 -9.95
N ASP A 72 1.98 27.39 -11.16
CA ASP A 72 0.83 28.24 -11.43
C ASP A 72 -0.49 27.49 -11.49
N GLU A 73 -1.26 27.58 -10.41
CA GLU A 73 -2.61 26.94 -10.32
C GLU A 73 -3.58 27.41 -11.42
N LYS A 74 -3.46 28.64 -11.87
CA LYS A 74 -4.38 29.23 -12.88
C LYS A 74 -4.20 28.60 -14.25
N ASN A 75 -3.02 28.09 -14.57
CA ASN A 75 -2.69 27.50 -15.86
C ASN A 75 -2.78 25.98 -15.90
N ARG A 76 -3.06 25.31 -14.78
CA ARG A 76 -3.08 23.83 -14.69
C ARG A 76 -3.96 23.18 -15.76
N MET A 77 -5.21 23.64 -15.93
CA MET A 77 -6.10 23.09 -16.94
C MET A 77 -5.54 23.25 -18.35
N LYS A 78 -4.97 24.42 -18.68
CA LYS A 78 -4.36 24.68 -19.98
C LYS A 78 -3.19 23.74 -20.26
N THR A 79 -2.33 23.54 -19.28
CA THR A 79 -1.18 22.64 -19.38
C THR A 79 -1.62 21.18 -19.58
N GLN A 80 -2.67 20.73 -18.87
CA GLN A 80 -3.24 19.41 -19.08
C GLN A 80 -3.78 19.24 -20.51
N LEU A 81 -4.58 20.20 -20.99
CA LEU A 81 -5.16 20.15 -22.35
C LEU A 81 -4.07 20.19 -23.43
N GLU A 82 -3.01 20.97 -23.23
CA GLU A 82 -1.88 21.04 -24.16
C GLU A 82 -1.13 19.70 -24.21
N SER A 83 -0.82 19.11 -23.05
CA SER A 83 -0.18 17.79 -22.95
C SER A 83 -1.04 16.70 -23.60
N PHE A 84 -2.35 16.75 -23.37
CA PHE A 84 -3.30 15.80 -23.96
C PHE A 84 -3.34 15.93 -25.48
N TYR A 85 -3.37 17.17 -25.98
CA TYR A 85 -3.34 17.45 -27.42
C TYR A 85 -2.06 16.91 -28.07
N TYR A 86 -0.88 17.12 -27.47
CA TYR A 86 0.37 16.54 -27.99
C TYR A 86 0.35 15.00 -27.98
N SER A 87 -0.28 14.38 -26.98
CA SER A 87 -0.46 12.93 -27.02
C SER A 87 -1.33 12.49 -28.21
N MET A 88 -2.40 13.21 -28.52
CA MET A 88 -3.24 12.91 -29.70
C MET A 88 -2.48 13.10 -31.02
N LEU A 89 -1.68 14.17 -31.14
CA LEU A 89 -0.83 14.39 -32.31
C LEU A 89 0.19 13.26 -32.51
N ASN A 90 0.81 12.81 -31.44
CA ASN A 90 1.77 11.69 -31.48
C ASN A 90 1.12 10.35 -31.90
N HIS A 91 -0.20 10.24 -31.75
CA HIS A 91 -0.98 9.07 -32.21
C HIS A 91 -1.65 9.30 -33.59
N GLY A 92 -1.34 10.40 -34.27
CA GLY A 92 -1.80 10.66 -35.66
C GLY A 92 -3.07 11.49 -35.79
N LEU A 93 -3.41 12.30 -34.78
CA LEU A 93 -4.46 13.33 -34.94
C LEU A 93 -4.01 14.38 -35.95
N GLU A 94 -4.87 14.70 -36.88
CA GLU A 94 -4.63 15.71 -37.90
C GLU A 94 -5.87 16.61 -38.10
N GLY A 95 -5.68 17.84 -38.55
CA GLY A 95 -6.78 18.74 -38.93
C GLY A 95 -7.48 19.45 -37.79
N PHE A 96 -7.07 19.23 -36.53
CA PHE A 96 -7.63 19.86 -35.34
C PHE A 96 -6.68 20.89 -34.74
N LYS A 97 -7.26 21.90 -34.09
CA LYS A 97 -6.52 22.85 -33.24
C LYS A 97 -6.49 22.37 -31.80
N GLN A 98 -5.56 22.90 -31.00
CA GLN A 98 -5.49 22.64 -29.57
C GLN A 98 -6.85 22.89 -28.90
N PRO A 99 -7.40 21.92 -28.14
CA PRO A 99 -8.70 22.04 -27.51
C PRO A 99 -8.68 23.07 -26.38
N LYS A 100 -9.80 23.76 -26.17
CA LYS A 100 -9.98 24.76 -25.11
C LYS A 100 -10.74 24.22 -23.91
N SER A 101 -11.30 23.04 -24.01
CA SER A 101 -12.07 22.37 -22.97
C SER A 101 -11.86 20.86 -23.05
N TRP A 102 -12.13 20.15 -21.95
CA TRP A 102 -12.11 18.70 -21.93
C TRP A 102 -13.17 18.07 -22.85
N MET A 103 -14.32 18.71 -23.00
CA MET A 103 -15.35 18.24 -23.95
C MET A 103 -14.84 18.24 -25.39
N GLU A 104 -14.13 19.30 -25.79
CA GLU A 104 -13.51 19.40 -27.11
C GLU A 104 -12.36 18.41 -27.26
N ALA A 105 -11.55 18.22 -26.19
CA ALA A 105 -10.45 17.28 -26.18
C ALA A 105 -10.91 15.82 -26.36
N PHE A 106 -11.95 15.40 -25.65
CA PHE A 106 -12.51 14.05 -25.80
C PHE A 106 -13.21 13.87 -27.16
N TYR A 107 -13.89 14.89 -27.69
CA TYR A 107 -14.41 14.82 -29.05
C TYR A 107 -13.29 14.60 -30.10
N GLN A 108 -12.17 15.30 -29.98
CA GLN A 108 -11.01 15.08 -30.84
C GLN A 108 -10.41 13.68 -30.68
N LEU A 109 -10.38 13.16 -29.46
CA LEU A 109 -9.95 11.78 -29.19
C LEU A 109 -10.89 10.77 -29.85
N GLU A 110 -12.21 10.97 -29.79
CA GLU A 110 -13.19 10.11 -30.49
C GLU A 110 -12.89 10.05 -31.97
N GLN A 111 -12.64 11.20 -32.63
CA GLN A 111 -12.30 11.27 -34.05
C GLN A 111 -10.99 10.53 -34.36
N LEU A 112 -9.98 10.67 -33.52
CA LEU A 112 -8.73 9.94 -33.65
C LEU A 112 -8.96 8.42 -33.53
N LEU A 113 -9.68 7.98 -32.50
CA LEU A 113 -9.94 6.55 -32.25
C LEU A 113 -10.79 5.94 -33.38
N GLN A 114 -11.75 6.67 -33.96
CA GLN A 114 -12.48 6.22 -35.13
C GLN A 114 -11.58 6.04 -36.37
N LYS A 115 -10.60 6.93 -36.56
CA LYS A 115 -9.59 6.81 -37.63
C LYS A 115 -8.67 5.58 -37.42
N LEU A 116 -8.37 5.25 -36.18
CA LEU A 116 -7.47 4.14 -35.79
C LEU A 116 -8.18 2.79 -35.64
N ASP A 117 -9.51 2.76 -35.67
CA ASP A 117 -10.30 1.54 -35.49
C ASP A 117 -10.11 0.59 -36.68
N SER A 118 -9.44 -0.51 -36.44
CA SER A 118 -9.21 -1.60 -37.40
C SER A 118 -10.18 -2.78 -37.19
N GLY A 119 -11.19 -2.63 -36.35
CA GLY A 119 -12.09 -3.72 -35.92
C GLY A 119 -11.47 -4.67 -34.87
N GLN A 120 -10.22 -4.43 -34.48
CA GLN A 120 -9.56 -5.17 -33.40
C GLN A 120 -9.76 -4.46 -32.05
N ARG A 121 -9.41 -5.15 -30.94
CA ARG A 121 -9.46 -4.59 -29.59
C ARG A 121 -8.63 -3.31 -29.49
N MET A 122 -9.26 -2.20 -29.14
CA MET A 122 -8.63 -0.92 -28.90
C MET A 122 -8.41 -0.71 -27.41
N VAL A 123 -7.18 -0.49 -26.99
CA VAL A 123 -6.83 -0.13 -25.61
C VAL A 123 -6.56 1.36 -25.52
N VAL A 124 -7.39 2.05 -24.74
CA VAL A 124 -7.22 3.48 -24.41
C VAL A 124 -6.76 3.57 -22.97
N PHE A 125 -5.57 4.12 -22.74
CA PHE A 125 -4.95 4.16 -21.41
C PHE A 125 -4.72 5.59 -20.92
N PHE A 126 -5.30 5.91 -19.76
CA PHE A 126 -5.02 7.16 -19.04
C PHE A 126 -4.27 6.87 -17.75
N ASP A 127 -3.02 7.28 -17.70
CA ASP A 127 -2.18 7.18 -16.51
C ASP A 127 -2.29 8.46 -15.66
N GLU A 128 -2.30 8.30 -14.34
CA GLU A 128 -2.52 9.37 -13.35
C GLU A 128 -3.74 10.24 -13.68
N LEU A 129 -4.87 9.60 -13.98
CA LEU A 129 -6.15 10.23 -14.30
C LEU A 129 -6.56 11.34 -13.30
N PRO A 130 -6.37 11.18 -11.97
CA PRO A 130 -6.70 12.21 -10.99
C PRO A 130 -6.00 13.55 -11.23
N TRP A 131 -4.82 13.57 -11.86
CA TRP A 131 -4.10 14.81 -12.13
C TRP A 131 -4.72 15.64 -13.26
N MET A 132 -5.51 15.00 -14.14
CA MET A 132 -6.22 15.68 -15.22
C MET A 132 -7.45 16.45 -14.70
N ASP A 133 -8.01 16.04 -13.55
CA ASP A 133 -9.16 16.70 -12.91
C ASP A 133 -8.72 17.92 -12.12
N THR A 134 -8.49 19.01 -12.81
CA THR A 134 -8.12 20.28 -12.19
C THR A 134 -9.36 21.05 -11.71
N PRO A 135 -9.25 21.91 -10.69
CA PRO A 135 -10.39 22.66 -10.17
C PRO A 135 -11.17 23.40 -11.27
N ARG A 136 -12.49 23.25 -11.30
CA ARG A 136 -13.41 23.89 -12.24
C ARG A 136 -13.22 23.51 -13.72
N SER A 137 -12.44 22.49 -14.03
CA SER A 137 -12.16 22.06 -15.43
C SER A 137 -13.32 21.33 -16.11
N ARG A 138 -14.31 20.86 -15.33
CA ARG A 138 -15.39 19.96 -15.80
C ARG A 138 -14.86 18.66 -16.45
N PHE A 139 -13.67 18.22 -16.00
CA PHE A 139 -13.03 17.00 -16.54
C PHE A 139 -13.95 15.78 -16.39
N LEU A 140 -14.46 15.53 -15.16
CA LEU A 140 -15.31 14.37 -14.91
C LEU A 140 -16.55 14.33 -15.79
N SER A 141 -17.23 15.47 -16.00
CA SER A 141 -18.41 15.52 -16.89
C SER A 141 -18.07 15.20 -18.34
N ALA A 142 -16.92 15.67 -18.83
CA ALA A 142 -16.45 15.39 -20.18
C ALA A 142 -16.00 13.92 -20.32
N PHE A 143 -15.32 13.39 -19.33
CA PHE A 143 -14.90 11.99 -19.28
C PHE A 143 -16.10 11.03 -19.19
N GLU A 144 -17.12 11.38 -18.39
CA GLU A 144 -18.40 10.66 -18.32
C GLU A 144 -19.10 10.63 -19.70
N SER A 145 -19.14 11.77 -20.40
CA SER A 145 -19.70 11.85 -21.74
C SER A 145 -18.95 10.98 -22.73
N PHE A 146 -17.62 10.98 -22.68
CA PHE A 146 -16.76 10.12 -23.52
C PHE A 146 -17.04 8.64 -23.27
N TRP A 147 -17.11 8.18 -22.01
CA TRP A 147 -17.42 6.79 -21.72
C TRP A 147 -18.84 6.42 -22.15
N ASN A 148 -19.86 7.13 -21.63
CA ASN A 148 -21.27 6.78 -21.85
C ASN A 148 -21.72 7.00 -23.31
N GLY A 149 -21.20 8.05 -23.97
CA GLY A 149 -21.61 8.42 -25.33
C GLY A 149 -20.86 7.66 -26.41
N TRP A 150 -19.57 7.35 -26.18
CA TRP A 150 -18.74 6.78 -27.24
C TRP A 150 -18.21 5.38 -26.92
N CYS A 151 -17.53 5.17 -25.77
CA CYS A 151 -16.86 3.90 -25.47
C CYS A 151 -17.84 2.75 -25.18
N ASN A 152 -18.86 2.99 -24.36
CA ASN A 152 -19.81 1.96 -23.88
C ASN A 152 -20.63 1.30 -25.00
N GLY A 153 -20.72 1.91 -26.16
CA GLY A 153 -21.41 1.36 -27.34
C GLY A 153 -20.51 0.56 -28.30
N ARG A 154 -19.25 0.25 -27.91
CA ARG A 154 -18.25 -0.39 -28.79
C ARG A 154 -17.61 -1.60 -28.10
N ASP A 155 -17.97 -2.79 -28.59
CA ASP A 155 -17.52 -4.06 -28.00
C ASP A 155 -15.98 -4.23 -28.06
N ASN A 156 -15.32 -3.51 -28.97
CA ASN A 156 -13.87 -3.57 -29.13
C ASN A 156 -13.08 -2.52 -28.31
N VAL A 157 -13.71 -1.78 -27.40
CA VAL A 157 -13.01 -0.78 -26.58
C VAL A 157 -12.69 -1.31 -25.19
N MET A 158 -11.44 -1.16 -24.76
CA MET A 158 -10.99 -1.32 -23.40
C MET A 158 -10.39 -0.02 -22.90
N LEU A 159 -11.09 0.67 -21.99
CA LEU A 159 -10.63 1.88 -21.33
C LEU A 159 -9.96 1.50 -20.01
N VAL A 160 -8.65 1.73 -19.89
CA VAL A 160 -7.87 1.50 -18.68
C VAL A 160 -7.49 2.84 -18.07
N VAL A 161 -7.83 3.06 -16.83
CA VAL A 161 -7.44 4.27 -16.09
C VAL A 161 -6.60 3.91 -14.88
N CYS A 162 -5.59 4.71 -14.61
CA CYS A 162 -4.67 4.48 -13.49
C CYS A 162 -4.54 5.74 -12.63
N GLY A 163 -4.37 5.56 -11.32
CA GLY A 163 -4.14 6.69 -10.43
C GLY A 163 -3.53 6.29 -9.09
N SER A 164 -2.69 7.17 -8.56
CA SER A 164 -2.09 7.03 -7.22
C SER A 164 -2.90 7.73 -6.11
N ALA A 165 -3.81 8.64 -6.47
CA ALA A 165 -4.78 9.24 -5.54
C ALA A 165 -5.97 8.29 -5.35
N THR A 166 -5.78 7.24 -4.55
CA THR A 166 -6.76 6.16 -4.36
C THR A 166 -8.13 6.67 -3.96
N SER A 167 -8.20 7.63 -3.05
CA SER A 167 -9.48 8.19 -2.60
C SER A 167 -10.23 8.90 -3.74
N TRP A 168 -9.52 9.63 -4.62
CA TRP A 168 -10.14 10.23 -5.80
C TRP A 168 -10.69 9.15 -6.75
N MET A 169 -9.91 8.08 -7.01
CA MET A 169 -10.34 6.96 -7.87
C MET A 169 -11.61 6.30 -7.32
N LEU A 170 -11.62 6.00 -6.02
CA LEU A 170 -12.77 5.40 -5.37
C LEU A 170 -14.00 6.32 -5.37
N SER A 171 -13.82 7.60 -5.02
CA SER A 171 -14.95 8.54 -4.88
C SER A 171 -15.58 8.92 -6.21
N ASN A 172 -14.79 9.06 -7.27
CA ASN A 172 -15.25 9.58 -8.57
C ASN A 172 -15.54 8.49 -9.60
N LEU A 173 -14.96 7.29 -9.44
CA LEU A 173 -15.19 6.18 -10.37
C LEU A 173 -15.99 5.05 -9.71
N SER A 174 -15.47 4.42 -8.64
CA SER A 174 -16.06 3.25 -8.00
C SER A 174 -17.35 3.57 -7.25
N ARG A 175 -17.31 4.59 -6.38
CA ARG A 175 -18.44 5.02 -5.52
C ARG A 175 -19.13 6.27 -6.05
N SER A 176 -18.90 6.62 -7.32
CA SER A 176 -19.49 7.80 -7.95
C SER A 176 -21.01 7.80 -7.77
N LYS A 177 -21.57 8.98 -7.48
CA LYS A 177 -23.03 9.21 -7.49
C LYS A 177 -23.52 9.82 -8.82
N GLY A 178 -22.60 10.04 -9.77
CA GLY A 178 -22.86 10.62 -11.10
C GLY A 178 -23.05 9.54 -12.17
N GLY A 179 -22.88 9.91 -13.42
CA GLY A 179 -23.09 9.02 -14.56
C GLY A 179 -22.02 7.96 -14.77
N LEU A 180 -20.95 7.96 -13.96
CA LEU A 180 -19.99 6.86 -13.90
C LEU A 180 -20.37 5.78 -12.89
N TYR A 181 -21.48 5.94 -12.16
CA TYR A 181 -21.96 4.94 -11.20
C TYR A 181 -22.23 3.59 -11.87
N GLY A 182 -21.58 2.53 -11.35
CA GLY A 182 -21.73 1.17 -11.88
C GLY A 182 -21.21 1.00 -13.32
N ARG A 183 -20.34 1.87 -13.81
CA ARG A 183 -19.75 1.81 -15.15
C ARG A 183 -18.41 1.10 -15.20
N LEU A 184 -17.69 1.05 -14.08
CA LEU A 184 -16.50 0.20 -14.00
C LEU A 184 -16.87 -1.26 -14.19
N THR A 185 -16.20 -1.93 -15.11
CA THR A 185 -16.35 -3.37 -15.33
C THR A 185 -15.41 -4.15 -14.42
N ASP A 186 -14.30 -3.52 -14.00
CA ASP A 186 -13.38 -4.09 -13.02
C ASP A 186 -12.54 -3.05 -12.28
N GLU A 187 -12.08 -3.44 -11.08
CA GLU A 187 -11.24 -2.64 -10.19
C GLU A 187 -10.04 -3.45 -9.70
N ILE A 188 -8.83 -3.02 -10.09
CA ILE A 188 -7.59 -3.69 -9.70
C ILE A 188 -6.83 -2.82 -8.71
N LYS A 189 -6.83 -3.20 -7.43
CA LYS A 189 -5.99 -2.54 -6.42
C LYS A 189 -4.62 -3.19 -6.38
N VAL A 190 -3.58 -2.40 -6.69
CA VAL A 190 -2.18 -2.85 -6.66
C VAL A 190 -1.57 -2.52 -5.31
N TYR A 191 -1.21 -3.55 -4.56
CA TYR A 191 -0.59 -3.46 -3.23
C TYR A 191 0.95 -3.38 -3.32
N PRO A 192 1.67 -2.99 -2.25
CA PRO A 192 3.10 -3.25 -2.13
C PRO A 192 3.42 -4.74 -2.31
N PHE A 193 4.64 -5.06 -2.68
CA PHE A 193 5.09 -6.46 -2.72
C PHE A 193 4.95 -7.11 -1.35
N THR A 194 4.56 -8.37 -1.33
CA THR A 194 4.72 -9.25 -0.17
C THR A 194 6.19 -9.57 0.06
N LEU A 195 6.55 -10.20 1.18
CA LEU A 195 7.91 -10.67 1.42
C LEU A 195 8.36 -11.66 0.34
N LYS A 196 7.45 -12.55 -0.13
CA LYS A 196 7.73 -13.48 -1.23
C LYS A 196 8.04 -12.75 -2.54
N GLU A 197 7.26 -11.76 -2.90
CA GLU A 197 7.49 -10.95 -4.10
C GLU A 197 8.77 -10.10 -3.97
N CYS A 198 9.15 -9.66 -2.75
CA CYS A 198 10.45 -9.02 -2.52
C CYS A 198 11.61 -10.00 -2.73
N GLU A 199 11.49 -11.26 -2.28
CA GLU A 199 12.48 -12.30 -2.53
C GLU A 199 12.63 -12.54 -4.03
N GLU A 200 11.53 -12.75 -4.75
CA GLU A 200 11.52 -12.92 -6.22
C GLU A 200 12.13 -11.71 -6.95
N TYR A 201 11.89 -10.50 -6.43
CA TYR A 201 12.49 -9.27 -6.98
C TYR A 201 14.00 -9.25 -6.82
N PHE A 202 14.54 -9.54 -5.63
CA PHE A 202 15.97 -9.56 -5.40
C PHE A 202 16.68 -10.70 -6.17
N GLU A 203 16.05 -11.86 -6.30
CA GLU A 203 16.53 -12.97 -7.14
C GLU A 203 16.61 -12.55 -8.62
N HIS A 204 15.55 -11.92 -9.15
CA HIS A 204 15.50 -11.41 -10.52
C HIS A 204 16.61 -10.38 -10.79
N GLU A 205 16.81 -9.46 -9.88
CA GLU A 205 17.89 -8.46 -9.96
C GLU A 205 19.28 -9.05 -9.65
N CYS A 206 19.37 -10.35 -9.36
CA CYS A 206 20.59 -11.05 -8.93
C CYS A 206 21.26 -10.35 -7.73
N ILE A 207 20.49 -9.91 -6.75
CA ILE A 207 20.97 -9.36 -5.49
C ILE A 207 20.88 -10.46 -4.44
N GLU A 208 22.03 -10.94 -3.99
CA GLU A 208 22.11 -11.92 -2.91
C GLU A 208 21.82 -11.25 -1.58
N ILE A 209 20.72 -11.65 -0.93
CA ILE A 209 20.27 -11.09 0.33
C ILE A 209 19.52 -12.18 1.13
N SER A 210 19.73 -12.24 2.44
CA SER A 210 19.05 -13.22 3.28
C SER A 210 17.59 -12.86 3.50
N ARG A 211 16.70 -13.84 3.77
CA ARG A 211 15.30 -13.59 4.16
C ARG A 211 15.22 -12.67 5.38
N TYR A 212 16.14 -12.80 6.32
CA TYR A 212 16.23 -11.93 7.47
C TYR A 212 16.43 -10.46 7.06
N ASP A 213 17.32 -10.19 6.11
CA ASP A 213 17.57 -8.85 5.60
C ASP A 213 16.48 -8.37 4.64
N ILE A 214 15.78 -9.27 3.94
CA ILE A 214 14.57 -8.91 3.19
C ILE A 214 13.49 -8.40 4.15
N VAL A 215 13.28 -9.06 5.30
CA VAL A 215 12.35 -8.59 6.33
C VAL A 215 12.80 -7.23 6.88
N GLN A 216 14.09 -7.02 7.15
CA GLN A 216 14.61 -5.72 7.57
C GLN A 216 14.40 -4.64 6.49
N SER A 217 14.63 -4.98 5.22
CA SER A 217 14.33 -4.09 4.09
C SER A 217 12.85 -3.73 4.03
N TYR A 218 11.98 -4.70 4.28
CA TYR A 218 10.54 -4.50 4.33
C TYR A 218 10.11 -3.57 5.47
N MET A 219 10.73 -3.69 6.65
CA MET A 219 10.51 -2.81 7.80
C MET A 219 10.83 -1.34 7.49
N VAL A 220 11.76 -1.09 6.56
CA VAL A 220 12.19 0.26 6.15
C VAL A 220 11.42 0.76 4.93
N PHE A 221 11.32 -0.06 3.89
CA PHE A 221 10.84 0.33 2.56
C PHE A 221 9.41 -0.15 2.23
N GLY A 222 8.84 -1.07 3.04
CA GLY A 222 7.44 -1.50 2.93
C GLY A 222 7.09 -2.27 1.67
N GLY A 223 8.03 -3.00 1.06
CA GLY A 223 7.78 -3.78 -0.16
C GLY A 223 7.46 -2.91 -1.39
N ILE A 224 7.92 -1.67 -1.43
CA ILE A 224 7.68 -0.76 -2.55
C ILE A 224 8.73 -0.99 -3.64
N PRO A 225 8.35 -1.52 -4.83
CA PRO A 225 9.30 -1.89 -5.90
C PRO A 225 10.26 -0.77 -6.28
N TYR A 226 9.75 0.45 -6.37
CA TYR A 226 10.57 1.62 -6.69
C TYR A 226 11.68 1.88 -5.66
N TYR A 227 11.44 1.62 -4.38
CA TYR A 227 12.47 1.80 -3.34
C TYR A 227 13.48 0.66 -3.39
N LEU A 228 13.01 -0.57 -3.64
CA LEU A 228 13.86 -1.74 -3.77
C LEU A 228 14.80 -1.63 -5.01
N SER A 229 14.37 -0.94 -6.07
CA SER A 229 15.18 -0.74 -7.29
C SER A 229 16.47 0.06 -7.07
N TYR A 230 16.65 0.68 -5.92
CA TYR A 230 17.88 1.37 -5.57
C TYR A 230 18.92 0.48 -4.87
N PHE A 231 18.55 -0.75 -4.50
CA PHE A 231 19.51 -1.70 -3.93
C PHE A 231 20.60 -2.06 -4.92
N ARG A 232 21.83 -2.20 -4.44
CA ARG A 232 22.99 -2.54 -5.24
C ARG A 232 23.53 -3.92 -4.86
N LYS A 233 23.93 -4.69 -5.87
CA LYS A 233 24.62 -5.97 -5.73
C LYS A 233 25.92 -5.81 -4.92
N GLY A 234 26.20 -6.80 -4.07
CA GLY A 234 27.41 -6.83 -3.27
C GLY A 234 27.45 -5.85 -2.09
N TYR A 235 26.34 -5.15 -1.78
CA TYR A 235 26.21 -4.31 -0.61
C TYR A 235 25.31 -4.99 0.42
N SER A 236 25.66 -4.86 1.71
CA SER A 236 24.81 -5.31 2.81
C SER A 236 23.51 -4.49 2.87
N PHE A 237 22.54 -4.97 3.64
CA PHE A 237 21.29 -4.25 3.91
C PHE A 237 21.59 -2.85 4.48
N GLU A 238 22.49 -2.74 5.45
CA GLU A 238 22.85 -1.50 6.13
C GLU A 238 23.41 -0.49 5.13
N ARG A 239 24.36 -0.92 4.32
CA ARG A 239 25.02 -0.07 3.32
C ARG A 239 24.05 0.39 2.24
N ASN A 240 23.16 -0.49 1.78
CA ASN A 240 22.10 -0.12 0.84
C ASN A 240 21.17 0.93 1.46
N THR A 241 20.74 0.70 2.70
CA THR A 241 19.82 1.62 3.40
C THR A 241 20.45 2.98 3.63
N ASP A 242 21.70 3.05 4.06
CA ASP A 242 22.43 4.31 4.22
C ASP A 242 22.56 5.06 2.89
N MET A 243 22.94 4.39 1.83
CA MET A 243 23.05 5.00 0.50
C MET A 243 21.73 5.55 -0.01
N ILE A 244 20.64 4.87 0.24
CA ILE A 244 19.30 5.24 -0.26
C ILE A 244 18.70 6.40 0.54
N LEU A 245 18.89 6.42 1.87
CA LEU A 245 18.19 7.34 2.79
C LEU A 245 19.08 8.42 3.43
N PHE A 246 20.36 8.14 3.67
CA PHE A 246 21.24 9.00 4.48
C PHE A 246 22.48 9.53 3.76
N GLY A 247 22.99 8.85 2.77
CA GLY A 247 24.24 9.18 2.05
C GLY A 247 24.34 10.65 1.59
N SER A 248 25.48 11.04 1.07
CA SER A 248 25.72 12.44 0.63
C SER A 248 24.75 12.95 -0.44
N LYS A 249 24.18 12.04 -1.24
CA LYS A 249 23.13 12.31 -2.24
C LYS A 249 22.06 11.18 -2.16
N PRO A 250 21.28 11.12 -1.08
CA PRO A 250 20.35 10.02 -0.90
C PRO A 250 19.23 10.08 -1.94
N ARG A 251 18.91 8.91 -2.52
CA ARG A 251 17.94 8.78 -3.61
C ARG A 251 16.52 9.17 -3.21
N LEU A 252 16.18 8.95 -1.94
CA LEU A 252 14.85 9.22 -1.41
C LEU A 252 14.81 10.45 -0.49
N LYS A 253 15.79 11.38 -0.58
CA LYS A 253 15.92 12.57 0.29
C LYS A 253 14.62 13.36 0.48
N ASP A 254 13.86 13.58 -0.59
CA ASP A 254 12.62 14.38 -0.55
C ASP A 254 11.37 13.53 -0.73
N GLU A 255 11.50 12.20 -0.73
CA GLU A 255 10.40 11.31 -1.11
C GLU A 255 9.20 11.46 -0.20
N PHE A 256 9.38 11.59 1.12
CA PHE A 256 8.28 11.79 2.06
C PHE A 256 7.43 13.01 1.69
N ASN A 257 8.06 14.15 1.43
CA ASN A 257 7.34 15.38 1.08
C ASN A 257 6.67 15.28 -0.30
N ARG A 258 7.37 14.73 -1.29
CA ARG A 258 6.84 14.54 -2.65
C ARG A 258 5.68 13.56 -2.69
N LEU A 259 5.73 12.50 -1.88
CA LEU A 259 4.69 11.50 -1.77
C LEU A 259 3.37 12.15 -1.33
N PHE A 260 3.39 12.94 -0.25
CA PHE A 260 2.19 13.60 0.26
C PHE A 260 1.65 14.69 -0.67
N LYS A 261 2.53 15.54 -1.22
CA LYS A 261 2.13 16.58 -2.17
C LYS A 261 1.48 16.04 -3.44
N ALA A 262 1.89 14.87 -3.90
CA ALA A 262 1.38 14.28 -5.14
C ALA A 262 0.02 13.58 -4.98
N ILE A 263 -0.33 13.16 -3.76
CA ILE A 263 -1.52 12.34 -3.48
C ILE A 263 -2.63 13.18 -2.82
N PHE A 264 -2.26 14.12 -1.94
CA PHE A 264 -3.20 14.79 -1.04
C PHE A 264 -3.26 16.28 -1.25
N THR A 265 -4.47 16.82 -1.36
CA THR A 265 -4.73 18.26 -1.40
C THR A 265 -4.31 18.91 -0.08
N ASN A 266 -4.64 18.30 1.08
CA ASN A 266 -4.26 18.76 2.42
C ASN A 266 -3.00 18.04 2.92
N SER A 267 -1.91 18.10 2.15
CA SER A 267 -0.69 17.34 2.44
C SER A 267 -0.07 17.63 3.82
N ASP A 268 -0.21 18.86 4.33
CA ASP A 268 0.39 19.26 5.60
C ASP A 268 -0.37 18.68 6.79
N ASP A 269 -1.69 18.64 6.74
CA ASP A 269 -2.49 17.99 7.78
C ASP A 269 -2.28 16.47 7.79
N CYS A 270 -2.18 15.84 6.61
CA CYS A 270 -1.79 14.44 6.51
C CYS A 270 -0.44 14.17 7.17
N LYS A 271 0.57 15.00 6.92
CA LYS A 271 1.92 14.86 7.52
C LYS A 271 1.90 15.06 9.04
N LYS A 272 1.09 16.01 9.57
CA LYS A 272 0.91 16.18 11.03
C LYS A 272 0.33 14.93 11.65
N ILE A 273 -0.71 14.35 11.04
CA ILE A 273 -1.34 13.10 11.53
C ILE A 273 -0.32 11.96 11.51
N ILE A 274 0.40 11.76 10.41
CA ILE A 274 1.43 10.70 10.31
C ILE A 274 2.49 10.86 11.40
N ARG A 275 3.02 12.08 11.62
CA ARG A 275 4.02 12.33 12.68
C ARG A 275 3.48 12.00 14.07
N LEU A 276 2.20 12.29 14.34
CA LEU A 276 1.56 11.90 15.59
C LEU A 276 1.47 10.37 15.71
N LEU A 277 1.00 9.69 14.66
CA LEU A 277 0.79 8.23 14.69
C LEU A 277 2.10 7.45 14.88
N VAL A 278 3.25 7.98 14.45
CA VAL A 278 4.57 7.39 14.70
C VAL A 278 4.91 7.29 16.19
N THR A 279 4.30 8.13 17.04
CA THR A 279 4.63 8.17 18.49
C THR A 279 4.00 7.06 19.30
N ARG A 280 2.96 6.37 18.76
CA ARG A 280 2.20 5.36 19.51
C ARG A 280 1.78 4.19 18.60
N ASN A 281 2.33 3.00 18.85
CA ASN A 281 2.14 1.82 18.00
C ASN A 281 0.69 1.32 17.89
N TYR A 282 -0.08 1.40 18.96
CA TYR A 282 -1.48 0.99 18.93
C TYR A 282 -2.41 2.10 18.38
N GLY A 283 -1.85 3.25 17.99
CA GLY A 283 -2.60 4.33 17.35
C GLY A 283 -3.37 5.23 18.31
N PHE A 284 -4.25 6.03 17.73
CA PHE A 284 -5.01 7.08 18.42
C PHE A 284 -6.47 7.04 17.99
N THR A 285 -7.37 7.49 18.87
CA THR A 285 -8.75 7.78 18.48
C THR A 285 -8.81 9.09 17.68
N ARG A 286 -9.92 9.30 16.99
CA ARG A 286 -10.13 10.55 16.23
C ARG A 286 -10.05 11.79 17.12
N GLU A 287 -10.60 11.71 18.34
CA GLU A 287 -10.60 12.79 19.33
C GLU A 287 -9.18 13.10 19.82
N GLU A 288 -8.39 12.06 20.10
CA GLU A 288 -6.97 12.20 20.47
C GLU A 288 -6.16 12.84 19.34
N ILE A 289 -6.42 12.43 18.07
CA ILE A 289 -5.75 13.02 16.89
C ILE A 289 -6.09 14.50 16.79
N ALA A 290 -7.37 14.88 16.88
CA ALA A 290 -7.79 16.28 16.84
C ALA A 290 -7.11 17.13 17.93
N SER A 291 -7.15 16.64 19.15
CA SER A 291 -6.54 17.32 20.31
C SER A 291 -5.03 17.49 20.16
N ALA A 292 -4.32 16.45 19.76
CA ALA A 292 -2.85 16.45 19.68
C ALA A 292 -2.31 17.23 18.45
N THR A 293 -3.07 17.27 17.34
CA THR A 293 -2.65 17.97 16.11
C THR A 293 -3.16 19.38 16.02
N GLY A 294 -4.15 19.78 16.84
CA GLY A 294 -4.85 21.05 16.75
C GLY A 294 -5.81 21.16 15.54
N LEU A 295 -6.09 20.05 14.87
CA LEU A 295 -7.01 20.04 13.74
C LEU A 295 -8.47 20.09 14.21
N PRO A 296 -9.36 20.84 13.53
CA PRO A 296 -10.76 20.94 13.91
C PRO A 296 -11.47 19.58 13.90
N GLN A 297 -12.30 19.31 14.91
CA GLN A 297 -13.10 18.07 15.04
C GLN A 297 -14.28 18.01 14.06
N GLY A 298 -14.14 18.52 12.85
CA GLY A 298 -15.18 18.55 11.83
C GLY A 298 -15.09 17.41 10.81
N GLY A 299 -15.89 17.50 9.74
CA GLY A 299 -15.88 16.59 8.61
C GLY A 299 -14.51 16.50 7.94
N GLY A 300 -13.78 17.61 7.83
CA GLY A 300 -12.47 17.66 7.21
C GLY A 300 -11.41 16.71 7.83
N LEU A 301 -11.42 16.53 9.17
CA LEU A 301 -10.54 15.53 9.81
C LEU A 301 -10.99 14.11 9.46
N SER A 302 -12.29 13.83 9.45
CA SER A 302 -12.80 12.52 9.05
C SER A 302 -12.45 12.18 7.60
N ASP A 303 -12.56 13.15 6.70
CA ASP A 303 -12.19 13.01 5.29
C ASP A 303 -10.69 12.76 5.15
N THR A 304 -9.85 13.51 5.89
CA THR A 304 -8.39 13.31 5.86
C THR A 304 -7.99 11.91 6.37
N LEU A 305 -8.62 11.44 7.45
CA LEU A 305 -8.38 10.09 7.97
C LEU A 305 -8.87 9.01 7.00
N ALA A 306 -10.01 9.20 6.35
CA ALA A 306 -10.52 8.28 5.33
C ALA A 306 -9.56 8.20 4.13
N VAL A 307 -9.10 9.35 3.62
CA VAL A 307 -8.16 9.43 2.50
C VAL A 307 -6.82 8.73 2.82
N LEU A 308 -6.28 8.93 4.03
CA LEU A 308 -5.06 8.25 4.49
C LEU A 308 -5.26 6.73 4.60
N ALA A 309 -6.43 6.28 5.06
CA ALA A 309 -6.75 4.85 5.18
C ALA A 309 -6.96 4.19 3.81
N GLU A 310 -7.68 4.82 2.90
CA GLU A 310 -7.89 4.32 1.53
C GLU A 310 -6.59 4.25 0.72
N SER A 311 -5.63 5.14 1.04
CA SER A 311 -4.30 5.17 0.40
C SER A 311 -3.27 4.28 1.10
N ASP A 312 -3.68 3.42 2.03
CA ASP A 312 -2.86 2.43 2.76
C ASP A 312 -1.71 3.04 3.60
N PHE A 313 -1.84 4.29 4.06
CA PHE A 313 -0.90 4.88 5.02
C PHE A 313 -1.24 4.52 6.45
N ILE A 314 -2.51 4.49 6.77
CA ILE A 314 -3.02 4.15 8.09
C ILE A 314 -4.09 3.06 7.99
N MET A 315 -4.31 2.35 9.07
CA MET A 315 -5.43 1.45 9.20
C MET A 315 -6.38 1.93 10.29
N ARG A 316 -7.65 1.57 10.13
CA ARG A 316 -8.70 1.77 11.12
C ARG A 316 -9.06 0.42 11.71
N TYR A 317 -9.07 0.32 13.03
CA TYR A 317 -9.46 -0.90 13.72
C TYR A 317 -10.18 -0.58 15.05
N SER A 318 -10.96 -1.55 15.52
CA SER A 318 -11.60 -1.47 16.84
C SER A 318 -10.86 -2.38 17.81
N PRO A 319 -10.35 -1.87 18.94
CA PRO A 319 -9.72 -2.72 19.96
C PRO A 319 -10.69 -3.74 20.52
N TYR A 320 -10.20 -4.94 20.77
CA TYR A 320 -11.01 -6.02 21.33
C TYR A 320 -11.61 -5.64 22.69
N GLY A 321 -12.87 -5.99 22.92
CA GLY A 321 -13.56 -5.74 24.18
C GLY A 321 -14.06 -4.29 24.41
N LYS A 322 -13.76 -3.36 23.51
CA LYS A 322 -14.30 -1.98 23.58
C LYS A 322 -15.57 -1.86 22.73
N LYS A 323 -16.65 -1.36 23.35
CA LYS A 323 -17.95 -1.18 22.68
C LYS A 323 -17.99 0.04 21.75
N ALA A 324 -17.07 1.00 21.89
CA ALA A 324 -17.00 2.22 21.10
C ALA A 324 -15.58 2.72 20.96
N GLY A 325 -15.28 3.37 19.82
CA GLY A 325 -14.03 4.02 19.49
C GLY A 325 -13.22 3.24 18.46
N GLU A 326 -13.04 3.88 17.30
CA GLU A 326 -12.09 3.42 16.30
C GLU A 326 -10.73 4.02 16.57
N TYR A 327 -9.69 3.21 16.38
CA TYR A 327 -8.31 3.63 16.45
C TYR A 327 -7.72 3.71 15.05
N TYR A 328 -6.87 4.70 14.85
CA TYR A 328 -6.10 4.91 13.64
C TYR A 328 -4.65 4.63 13.95
N LYS A 329 -4.08 3.66 13.23
CA LYS A 329 -2.69 3.20 13.37
C LYS A 329 -1.94 3.42 12.08
N LEU A 330 -0.69 3.89 12.15
CA LEU A 330 0.20 3.96 10.99
C LEU A 330 0.56 2.55 10.54
N VAL A 331 0.47 2.27 9.23
CA VAL A 331 0.86 0.97 8.64
C VAL A 331 1.90 1.11 7.52
N ASP A 332 2.22 2.33 7.11
CA ASP A 332 3.27 2.58 6.13
C ASP A 332 4.66 2.52 6.77
N ASN A 333 5.42 1.49 6.42
CA ASN A 333 6.76 1.24 6.97
C ASN A 333 7.74 2.36 6.62
N PHE A 334 7.68 2.87 5.39
CA PHE A 334 8.56 3.95 4.95
C PHE A 334 8.31 5.24 5.75
N CYS A 335 7.06 5.62 5.94
CA CYS A 335 6.71 6.79 6.75
C CYS A 335 7.11 6.61 8.22
N LEU A 336 6.93 5.41 8.79
CA LEU A 336 7.34 5.09 10.14
C LEU A 336 8.84 5.29 10.33
N PHE A 337 9.64 4.71 9.43
CA PHE A 337 11.10 4.80 9.49
C PHE A 337 11.58 6.24 9.21
N TRP A 338 10.99 6.88 8.17
CA TRP A 338 11.34 8.25 7.78
C TRP A 338 11.19 9.24 8.93
N VAL A 339 10.02 9.34 9.53
CA VAL A 339 9.74 10.30 10.61
C VAL A 339 10.56 10.00 11.86
N ARG A 340 10.79 8.73 12.16
CA ARG A 340 11.51 8.32 13.38
C ARG A 340 13.01 8.58 13.27
N TYR A 341 13.61 8.38 12.11
CA TYR A 341 15.08 8.40 11.93
C TYR A 341 15.58 9.31 10.83
N VAL A 342 15.02 9.23 9.60
CA VAL A 342 15.60 9.94 8.46
C VAL A 342 15.47 11.45 8.63
N GLU A 343 14.31 11.93 9.06
CA GLU A 343 14.03 13.36 9.24
C GLU A 343 15.00 14.04 10.23
N LYS A 344 15.52 13.28 11.20
CA LYS A 344 16.38 13.80 12.28
C LYS A 344 17.87 13.58 12.06
N ASN A 345 18.27 12.73 11.12
CA ASN A 345 19.65 12.28 10.94
C ASN A 345 20.16 12.46 9.50
N GLN A 346 19.65 13.45 8.77
CA GLN A 346 20.01 13.69 7.37
C GLN A 346 21.50 14.02 7.15
N ASP A 347 22.19 14.46 8.18
CA ASP A 347 23.63 14.80 8.13
C ASP A 347 24.55 13.61 8.46
N ASN A 348 23.99 12.45 8.87
CA ASN A 348 24.77 11.25 9.16
C ASN A 348 24.66 10.23 8.01
N ALA A 349 25.62 10.24 7.12
CA ALA A 349 25.64 9.39 5.91
C ALA A 349 25.77 7.88 6.19
N THR A 350 26.16 7.48 7.40
CA THR A 350 26.37 6.09 7.83
C THR A 350 25.48 5.71 9.01
N PHE A 351 24.33 6.38 9.15
CA PHE A 351 23.45 6.25 10.33
C PHE A 351 23.10 4.80 10.67
N ILE A 352 22.76 3.97 9.68
CA ILE A 352 22.39 2.58 9.91
C ILE A 352 23.62 1.76 10.31
N ASN A 353 24.73 1.89 9.59
CA ASN A 353 25.96 1.16 9.92
C ASN A 353 26.41 1.47 11.36
N ASP A 354 26.37 2.74 11.77
CA ASP A 354 26.82 3.19 13.09
C ASP A 354 25.90 2.71 14.22
N ASN A 355 24.61 2.51 13.95
CA ASN A 355 23.59 2.21 14.95
C ASN A 355 23.02 0.80 14.86
N PHE A 356 23.44 -0.01 13.92
CA PHE A 356 22.80 -1.29 13.61
C PHE A 356 22.59 -2.21 14.82
N THR A 357 23.58 -2.28 15.72
CA THR A 357 23.55 -3.10 16.94
C THR A 357 23.05 -2.37 18.17
N SER A 358 22.69 -1.08 18.06
CA SER A 358 22.22 -0.28 19.18
C SER A 358 20.90 -0.75 19.76
N ASP A 359 20.65 -0.46 21.05
CA ASP A 359 19.37 -0.75 21.70
C ASP A 359 18.19 -0.05 21.04
N VAL A 360 18.41 1.15 20.52
CA VAL A 360 17.41 1.94 19.80
C VAL A 360 16.96 1.21 18.55
N MET A 361 17.89 0.68 17.76
CA MET A 361 17.58 -0.07 16.54
C MET A 361 17.01 -1.46 16.84
N ARG A 362 17.41 -2.10 17.96
CA ARG A 362 16.78 -3.34 18.42
C ARG A 362 15.32 -3.12 18.80
N ALA A 363 15.03 -2.09 19.58
CA ALA A 363 13.67 -1.73 19.97
C ALA A 363 12.80 -1.39 18.74
N TRP A 364 13.34 -0.62 17.79
CA TRP A 364 12.64 -0.31 16.55
C TRP A 364 12.29 -1.56 15.73
N ARG A 365 13.24 -2.48 15.55
CA ARG A 365 12.99 -3.74 14.83
C ARG A 365 11.84 -4.53 15.42
N GLY A 366 11.73 -4.58 16.76
CA GLY A 366 10.59 -5.20 17.42
C GLY A 366 9.26 -4.59 16.98
N VAL A 367 9.14 -3.27 17.06
CA VAL A 367 7.94 -2.53 16.64
C VAL A 367 7.64 -2.68 15.14
N ALA A 368 8.67 -2.59 14.30
CA ALA A 368 8.50 -2.70 12.86
C ALA A 368 8.12 -4.14 12.43
N PHE A 369 8.62 -5.16 13.14
CA PHE A 369 8.24 -6.54 12.89
C PHE A 369 6.77 -6.82 13.20
N GLU A 370 6.22 -6.25 14.27
CA GLU A 370 4.78 -6.31 14.54
C GLU A 370 3.98 -5.80 13.34
N GLN A 371 4.41 -4.70 12.73
CA GLN A 371 3.75 -4.15 11.55
C GLN A 371 3.87 -5.05 10.32
N VAL A 372 5.03 -5.67 10.10
CA VAL A 372 5.21 -6.68 9.05
C VAL A 372 4.25 -7.86 9.26
N CYS A 373 4.08 -8.33 10.49
CA CYS A 373 3.12 -9.40 10.83
C CYS A 373 1.66 -9.00 10.52
N TRP A 374 1.27 -7.75 10.83
CA TRP A 374 -0.05 -7.24 10.46
C TRP A 374 -0.29 -7.27 8.94
N GLN A 375 0.73 -6.95 8.16
CA GLN A 375 0.66 -6.93 6.69
C GLN A 375 0.69 -8.34 6.07
N HIS A 376 1.18 -9.35 6.82
CA HIS A 376 1.29 -10.74 6.38
C HIS A 376 0.36 -11.71 7.14
N LEU A 377 -0.81 -11.21 7.55
CA LEU A 377 -1.81 -12.02 8.26
C LEU A 377 -2.22 -13.27 7.49
N THR A 378 -2.38 -13.17 6.18
CA THR A 378 -2.79 -14.30 5.33
C THR A 378 -1.79 -15.45 5.43
N GLN A 379 -0.50 -15.16 5.41
CA GLN A 379 0.59 -16.12 5.57
C GLN A 379 0.57 -16.73 6.98
N ILE A 380 0.44 -15.89 8.02
CA ILE A 380 0.32 -16.35 9.42
C ILE A 380 -0.88 -17.29 9.57
N LYS A 381 -2.06 -16.92 9.05
CA LYS A 381 -3.26 -17.77 9.09
C LYS A 381 -3.05 -19.10 8.36
N ARG A 382 -2.33 -19.09 7.25
CA ARG A 382 -2.02 -20.29 6.47
C ARG A 382 -1.12 -21.25 7.27
N THR A 383 -0.03 -20.73 7.86
CA THR A 383 0.88 -21.51 8.73
C THR A 383 0.17 -22.06 9.98
N LEU A 384 -0.77 -21.30 10.54
CA LEU A 384 -1.59 -21.77 11.66
C LEU A 384 -2.69 -22.76 11.24
N GLU A 385 -2.82 -23.07 9.95
CA GLU A 385 -3.86 -23.96 9.38
C GLU A 385 -5.29 -23.46 9.61
N ILE A 386 -5.46 -22.14 9.70
CA ILE A 386 -6.77 -21.49 9.94
C ILE A 386 -7.25 -20.66 8.75
N GLY A 387 -6.74 -20.93 7.55
CA GLY A 387 -7.11 -20.19 6.32
C GLY A 387 -8.60 -20.24 6.00
N GLY A 388 -9.28 -21.35 6.31
CA GLY A 388 -10.74 -21.52 6.14
C GLY A 388 -11.58 -20.98 7.29
N VAL A 389 -10.98 -20.52 8.40
CA VAL A 389 -11.70 -19.99 9.54
C VAL A 389 -11.85 -18.48 9.40
N ARG A 390 -13.10 -18.00 9.50
CA ARG A 390 -13.33 -16.57 9.57
C ARG A 390 -12.66 -16.01 10.83
N ALA A 391 -11.85 -14.99 10.66
CA ALA A 391 -11.11 -14.38 11.74
C ALA A 391 -10.90 -12.89 11.49
N SER A 392 -10.91 -12.11 12.57
CA SER A 392 -10.56 -10.69 12.56
C SER A 392 -9.26 -10.46 13.34
N ILE A 393 -8.55 -9.41 12.96
CA ILE A 393 -7.37 -8.95 13.74
C ILE A 393 -7.80 -7.81 14.65
N SER A 394 -7.23 -7.79 15.83
CA SER A 394 -7.40 -6.68 16.76
C SER A 394 -6.14 -6.47 17.58
N ALA A 395 -6.07 -5.35 18.25
CA ALA A 395 -5.18 -5.12 19.39
C ALA A 395 -6.02 -5.00 20.65
N TRP A 396 -5.38 -5.19 21.80
CA TRP A 396 -6.05 -5.10 23.08
C TRP A 396 -5.16 -4.41 24.10
N ASN A 397 -5.74 -3.51 24.89
CA ASN A 397 -5.01 -2.74 25.88
C ASN A 397 -5.88 -2.55 27.13
N VAL A 398 -5.31 -2.84 28.27
CA VAL A 398 -5.88 -2.53 29.58
C VAL A 398 -4.93 -1.60 30.32
N PRO A 399 -5.37 -0.39 30.68
CA PRO A 399 -4.60 0.50 31.52
C PRO A 399 -4.28 -0.15 32.86
N GLY A 400 -3.10 0.14 33.43
CA GLY A 400 -2.78 -0.25 34.77
C GLY A 400 -3.68 0.44 35.82
N THR A 401 -3.93 -0.23 36.92
CA THR A 401 -4.53 0.31 38.14
C THR A 401 -3.51 0.27 39.26
N GLU A 402 -3.82 0.90 40.40
CA GLU A 402 -2.94 0.81 41.61
C GLU A 402 -2.70 -0.63 42.05
N GLN A 403 -3.59 -1.58 41.73
CA GLN A 403 -3.56 -2.97 42.16
C GLN A 403 -3.08 -3.96 41.12
N LYS A 404 -3.18 -3.62 39.81
CA LYS A 404 -2.78 -4.48 38.68
C LYS A 404 -1.97 -3.71 37.66
N ALA A 405 -0.83 -4.26 37.24
CA ALA A 405 -0.07 -3.73 36.13
C ALA A 405 -0.91 -3.77 34.82
N GLY A 406 -0.90 -2.68 34.07
CA GLY A 406 -1.52 -2.65 32.78
C GLY A 406 -0.82 -3.59 31.79
N THR A 407 -1.53 -3.97 30.73
CA THR A 407 -0.95 -4.80 29.69
C THR A 407 -1.45 -4.40 28.32
N GLN A 408 -0.61 -4.62 27.32
CA GLN A 408 -0.90 -4.35 25.92
C GLN A 408 -0.59 -5.60 25.09
N ILE A 409 -1.49 -5.92 24.16
CA ILE A 409 -1.35 -6.97 23.18
C ILE A 409 -1.57 -6.33 21.81
N ASP A 410 -0.53 -6.30 20.99
CA ASP A 410 -0.55 -5.59 19.71
C ASP A 410 -1.15 -6.42 18.57
N PHE A 411 -1.29 -7.74 18.76
CA PHE A 411 -1.77 -8.63 17.74
C PHE A 411 -2.59 -9.81 18.30
N LEU A 412 -3.90 -9.74 18.09
CA LEU A 412 -4.85 -10.81 18.38
C LEU A 412 -5.49 -11.30 17.10
N ILE A 413 -5.62 -12.60 16.92
CA ILE A 413 -6.47 -13.21 15.90
C ILE A 413 -7.70 -13.78 16.59
N ILE A 414 -8.84 -13.15 16.38
CA ILE A 414 -10.13 -13.54 16.96
C ILE A 414 -10.86 -14.38 15.92
N ARG A 415 -11.12 -15.64 16.27
CA ARG A 415 -11.65 -16.66 15.37
C ARG A 415 -13.09 -16.98 15.70
N ASP A 416 -13.89 -17.29 14.68
CA ASP A 416 -15.30 -17.68 14.85
C ASP A 416 -15.48 -19.09 15.44
N ASP A 417 -14.40 -19.90 15.51
CA ASP A 417 -14.38 -21.22 16.17
C ASP A 417 -14.07 -21.15 17.68
N ASN A 418 -14.29 -19.98 18.29
CA ASN A 418 -14.09 -19.71 19.71
C ASN A 418 -12.62 -19.78 20.20
N ILE A 419 -11.66 -19.64 19.32
CA ILE A 419 -10.25 -19.53 19.69
C ILE A 419 -9.78 -18.09 19.47
N VAL A 420 -8.99 -17.59 20.40
CA VAL A 420 -8.28 -16.32 20.30
C VAL A 420 -6.78 -16.59 20.33
N ASN A 421 -6.09 -16.38 19.21
CA ASN A 421 -4.64 -16.45 19.20
C ASN A 421 -4.08 -15.13 19.75
N LEU A 422 -3.41 -15.22 20.92
CA LEU A 422 -2.57 -14.16 21.44
C LEU A 422 -1.19 -14.32 20.81
N CYS A 423 -0.87 -13.42 19.87
CA CYS A 423 0.38 -13.48 19.13
C CYS A 423 1.44 -12.59 19.79
N GLU A 424 2.53 -13.20 20.23
CA GLU A 424 3.71 -12.51 20.73
C GLU A 424 4.75 -12.48 19.60
N MET A 425 5.21 -11.29 19.23
CA MET A 425 6.15 -11.10 18.10
C MET A 425 7.54 -10.79 18.63
N LYS A 426 8.55 -11.51 18.13
CA LYS A 426 9.94 -11.39 18.56
C LYS A 426 10.90 -11.44 17.37
N PHE A 427 11.59 -10.35 17.11
CA PHE A 427 12.57 -10.27 16.03
C PHE A 427 14.01 -10.27 16.58
N TYR A 428 14.69 -11.38 16.42
CA TYR A 428 16.07 -11.61 16.90
C TYR A 428 16.95 -12.17 15.79
N SER A 429 18.26 -12.08 15.96
CA SER A 429 19.25 -12.65 15.01
C SER A 429 19.51 -14.14 15.21
N SER A 430 18.80 -14.79 16.15
CA SER A 430 18.91 -16.22 16.44
C SER A 430 17.57 -16.76 16.94
N SER A 431 17.46 -18.08 17.12
CA SER A 431 16.28 -18.71 17.72
C SER A 431 15.99 -18.14 19.10
N TYR A 432 14.70 -17.88 19.33
CA TYR A 432 14.22 -17.22 20.55
C TYR A 432 14.24 -18.17 21.74
N ASN A 433 14.89 -17.76 22.83
CA ASN A 433 14.91 -18.49 24.09
C ASN A 433 14.06 -17.72 25.12
N VAL A 434 12.99 -18.36 25.60
CA VAL A 434 12.06 -17.73 26.56
C VAL A 434 12.69 -17.72 27.96
N SER A 435 12.87 -16.54 28.52
CA SER A 435 13.27 -16.39 29.93
C SER A 435 12.08 -16.59 30.88
N LYS A 436 12.38 -16.81 32.14
CA LYS A 436 11.35 -16.93 33.22
C LYS A 436 10.49 -15.66 33.29
N GLU A 437 11.10 -14.50 33.17
CA GLU A 437 10.44 -13.19 33.19
C GLU A 437 9.52 -12.99 32.00
N GLU A 438 9.93 -13.45 30.81
CA GLU A 438 9.12 -13.36 29.60
C GLU A 438 7.94 -14.35 29.64
N GLU A 439 8.15 -15.59 30.12
CA GLU A 439 7.05 -16.53 30.36
C GLU A 439 6.02 -15.91 31.30
N ALA A 440 6.45 -15.32 32.41
CA ALA A 440 5.55 -14.69 33.40
C ALA A 440 4.75 -13.52 32.74
N LYS A 441 5.38 -12.69 31.90
CA LYS A 441 4.70 -11.62 31.17
C LYS A 441 3.68 -12.17 30.18
N MET A 442 4.01 -13.22 29.44
CA MET A 442 3.09 -13.85 28.48
C MET A 442 1.89 -14.46 29.23
N LEU A 443 2.11 -15.17 30.34
CA LEU A 443 1.03 -15.74 31.14
C LEU A 443 0.14 -14.67 31.75
N HIS A 444 0.71 -13.58 32.25
CA HIS A 444 -0.07 -12.44 32.73
C HIS A 444 -0.99 -11.86 31.64
N ARG A 445 -0.49 -11.70 30.41
CA ARG A 445 -1.32 -11.25 29.26
C ARG A 445 -2.45 -12.23 28.98
N VAL A 446 -2.18 -13.53 29.00
CA VAL A 446 -3.20 -14.58 28.80
C VAL A 446 -4.27 -14.52 29.86
N GLU A 447 -3.90 -14.38 31.15
CA GLU A 447 -4.84 -14.27 32.26
C GLU A 447 -5.71 -13.02 32.14
N MET A 448 -5.10 -11.87 31.95
CA MET A 448 -5.82 -10.61 31.77
C MET A 448 -6.79 -10.65 30.58
N LEU A 449 -6.38 -11.25 29.46
CA LEU A 449 -7.24 -11.41 28.29
C LEU A 449 -8.43 -12.34 28.60
N LYS A 450 -8.21 -13.45 29.31
CA LYS A 450 -9.28 -14.38 29.70
C LYS A 450 -10.36 -13.73 30.55
N GLU A 451 -10.04 -12.73 31.36
CA GLU A 451 -11.04 -11.97 32.14
C GLU A 451 -12.03 -11.20 31.24
N THR A 452 -11.66 -10.91 29.99
CA THR A 452 -12.51 -10.17 29.03
C THR A 452 -13.22 -11.08 28.03
N LEU A 453 -12.85 -12.36 27.97
CA LEU A 453 -13.41 -13.33 27.04
C LEU A 453 -14.71 -13.93 27.57
N SER A 454 -15.54 -14.41 26.64
CA SER A 454 -16.67 -15.27 27.01
C SER A 454 -16.17 -16.64 27.51
N SER A 455 -16.95 -17.31 28.35
CA SER A 455 -16.62 -18.65 28.89
C SER A 455 -16.44 -19.75 27.82
N LYS A 456 -16.86 -19.47 26.59
CA LYS A 456 -16.72 -20.39 25.44
C LYS A 456 -15.39 -20.21 24.69
N GLN A 457 -14.67 -19.13 24.93
CA GLN A 457 -13.44 -18.79 24.18
C GLN A 457 -12.19 -19.34 24.88
N THR A 458 -11.26 -19.85 24.08
CA THR A 458 -9.97 -20.38 24.52
C THR A 458 -8.83 -19.52 23.96
N VAL A 459 -7.83 -19.20 24.78
CA VAL A 459 -6.64 -18.45 24.35
C VAL A 459 -5.54 -19.42 23.95
N HIS A 460 -5.05 -19.28 22.73
CA HIS A 460 -3.85 -19.94 22.23
C HIS A 460 -2.69 -18.95 22.17
N LEU A 461 -1.66 -19.16 22.97
CA LEU A 461 -0.43 -18.38 22.90
C LEU A 461 0.36 -18.80 21.66
N THR A 462 0.56 -17.86 20.74
CA THR A 462 1.25 -18.05 19.46
C THR A 462 2.50 -17.16 19.43
N LEU A 463 3.64 -17.72 19.12
CA LEU A 463 4.89 -16.97 18.94
C LEU A 463 5.14 -16.76 17.46
N VAL A 464 5.40 -15.51 17.06
CA VAL A 464 5.90 -15.18 15.71
C VAL A 464 7.33 -14.65 15.87
N THR A 465 8.31 -15.33 15.26
CA THR A 465 9.73 -15.03 15.50
C THR A 465 10.60 -15.26 14.26
N SER A 466 11.82 -14.71 14.27
CA SER A 466 12.73 -14.81 13.12
C SER A 466 13.16 -16.25 12.84
N PHE A 467 13.73 -16.94 13.81
CA PHE A 467 14.44 -18.22 13.61
C PHE A 467 13.89 -19.36 14.49
N GLY A 468 12.62 -19.26 14.89
CA GLY A 468 11.97 -20.28 15.70
C GLY A 468 12.29 -20.17 17.19
N LEU A 469 11.87 -21.19 17.92
CA LEU A 469 11.86 -21.27 19.38
C LEU A 469 12.87 -22.31 19.88
N VAL A 470 13.68 -21.93 20.86
CA VAL A 470 14.46 -22.90 21.64
C VAL A 470 13.51 -23.58 22.63
N HIS A 471 13.32 -24.90 22.48
CA HIS A 471 12.51 -25.69 23.42
C HIS A 471 13.22 -25.82 24.76
N GLY A 472 12.57 -25.39 25.83
CA GLY A 472 13.13 -25.39 27.17
C GLY A 472 12.05 -25.30 28.24
N LYS A 473 12.48 -25.13 29.49
CA LYS A 473 11.61 -25.14 30.67
C LYS A 473 10.47 -24.10 30.60
N HIS A 474 10.70 -22.96 29.91
CA HIS A 474 9.80 -21.80 29.89
C HIS A 474 9.02 -21.66 28.60
N SER A 475 9.18 -22.57 27.63
CA SER A 475 8.52 -22.52 26.32
C SER A 475 7.22 -23.35 26.22
N GLY A 476 6.92 -24.18 27.24
CA GLY A 476 5.84 -25.18 27.16
C GLY A 476 4.41 -24.64 27.07
N LYS A 477 4.21 -23.34 27.26
CA LYS A 477 2.88 -22.70 27.15
C LYS A 477 2.61 -22.15 25.74
N ILE A 478 3.61 -22.11 24.87
CA ILE A 478 3.46 -21.68 23.48
C ILE A 478 2.89 -22.84 22.67
N GLN A 479 1.70 -22.66 22.10
CA GLN A 479 0.98 -23.72 21.35
C GLN A 479 1.44 -23.77 19.87
N LYS A 480 1.76 -22.64 19.28
CA LYS A 480 2.17 -22.55 17.87
C LYS A 480 3.31 -21.54 17.71
N VAL A 481 4.20 -21.85 16.79
CA VAL A 481 5.31 -20.97 16.40
C VAL A 481 5.21 -20.72 14.91
N VAL A 482 5.34 -19.46 14.50
CA VAL A 482 5.46 -19.01 13.13
C VAL A 482 6.82 -18.35 12.98
N THR A 483 7.55 -18.69 11.94
CA THR A 483 8.87 -18.12 11.62
C THR A 483 8.77 -17.09 10.51
N ILE A 484 9.85 -16.32 10.30
CA ILE A 484 9.89 -15.44 9.12
C ILE A 484 9.77 -16.21 7.81
N ASP A 485 10.29 -17.44 7.73
CA ASP A 485 10.19 -18.26 6.51
C ASP A 485 8.75 -18.55 6.13
N ASP A 486 7.86 -18.68 7.12
CA ASP A 486 6.43 -18.86 6.93
C ASP A 486 5.73 -17.62 6.35
N LEU A 487 6.38 -16.45 6.38
CA LEU A 487 5.84 -15.22 5.80
C LEU A 487 6.15 -15.10 4.29
N PHE A 488 7.00 -15.98 3.76
CA PHE A 488 7.39 -16.01 2.33
C PHE A 488 6.59 -17.02 1.49
N ILE A 489 5.39 -17.42 1.92
CA ILE A 489 4.54 -18.40 1.26
C ILE A 489 3.34 -17.78 0.54
#